data_9512a6d126463f644eb7e35ffc8fa2c8
#
_entry.id   9512a6d126463f644eb7e35ffc8fa2c8
#
_cell.length_a   1.000
_cell.length_b   1.000
_cell.length_c   1.000
_cell.angle_alpha   90.00
_cell.angle_beta   90.00
_cell.angle_gamma   90.00
#
_symmetry.space_group_name_H-M   'P 1'
#
loop_
_entity.id
_entity.type
_entity.pdbx_description
1 polymer ?
#
loop_
_entity_poly.entity_id
_entity_poly.type
_entity_poly.pdbx_seq_one_letter_code
_entity_poly.pdbx_strand_id
1 'polypeptide(L)'
;MNSFWIPQLGGQIYAMSGMATQTHLIADSIGTYRGENAEINGAGYAQMTFTAKSVTQNDFDTWVSSVKQSSNPVLDLTTFNKLAQPSQDNPIAYYSSTQDNLFTTIVTKYMAPGKGMERM
;
A
#
# COMPACT_ATOMS: atom_id res chain seq x y z
N MET A 1 -7.52 12.50 -1.34
CA MET A 1 -6.78 11.78 -2.39
C MET A 1 -5.30 11.77 -2.08
N ASN A 2 -4.65 10.65 -2.32
CA ASN A 2 -3.21 10.52 -2.15
C ASN A 2 -2.56 10.21 -3.49
N SER A 3 -1.24 10.35 -3.56
CA SER A 3 -0.48 10.02 -4.76
C SER A 3 0.76 9.22 -4.35
N PHE A 4 0.83 7.98 -4.83
CA PHE A 4 1.99 7.11 -4.60
C PHE A 4 3.11 7.49 -5.57
N TRP A 5 4.30 7.75 -5.05
CA TRP A 5 5.40 8.22 -5.86
C TRP A 5 6.76 7.77 -5.33
N ILE A 6 7.55 7.17 -6.22
CA ILE A 6 8.97 6.88 -5.97
C ILE A 6 9.74 7.63 -7.06
N PRO A 7 10.20 8.86 -6.78
CA PRO A 7 10.73 9.76 -7.83
C PRO A 7 11.81 9.14 -8.71
N GLN A 8 12.66 8.30 -8.13
CA GLN A 8 13.78 7.71 -8.88
C GLN A 8 13.36 6.54 -9.77
N LEU A 9 12.15 6.03 -9.63
CA LEU A 9 11.70 4.86 -10.38
C LEU A 9 10.65 5.18 -11.43
N GLY A 10 9.92 6.26 -11.32
CA GLY A 10 8.91 6.60 -12.29
C GLY A 10 7.94 7.67 -11.85
N GLY A 11 6.85 7.79 -12.59
CA GLY A 11 5.81 8.77 -12.33
C GLY A 11 4.93 8.37 -11.16
N GLN A 12 4.11 9.31 -10.75
CA GLN A 12 3.17 9.10 -9.65
C GLN A 12 1.86 8.47 -10.15
N ILE A 13 1.14 7.85 -9.22
CA ILE A 13 -0.19 7.30 -9.49
C ILE A 13 -1.13 7.71 -8.36
N TYR A 14 -2.35 8.07 -8.69
CA TYR A 14 -3.33 8.47 -7.70
C TYR A 14 -3.89 7.28 -6.94
N ALA A 15 -4.09 7.47 -5.65
CA ALA A 15 -4.76 6.52 -4.77
C ALA A 15 -5.98 7.20 -4.17
N MET A 16 -7.15 6.71 -4.52
CA MET A 16 -8.43 7.26 -4.09
C MET A 16 -9.33 6.15 -3.55
N SER A 17 -10.14 6.48 -2.56
CA SER A 17 -11.11 5.52 -2.01
C SER A 17 -12.07 5.04 -3.09
N GLY A 18 -12.35 3.74 -3.11
CA GLY A 18 -13.28 3.14 -4.04
C GLY A 18 -12.76 2.94 -5.46
N MET A 19 -11.46 3.15 -5.68
CA MET A 19 -10.85 3.00 -6.99
C MET A 19 -9.61 2.10 -6.92
N ALA A 20 -9.39 1.35 -8.00
CA ALA A 20 -8.17 0.58 -8.19
C ALA A 20 -7.41 1.19 -9.36
N THR A 21 -6.16 1.55 -9.13
CA THR A 21 -5.26 2.06 -10.16
C THR A 21 -4.02 1.18 -10.22
N GLN A 22 -3.32 1.19 -11.35
CA GLN A 22 -2.12 0.36 -11.54
C GLN A 22 -0.98 1.18 -12.09
N THR A 23 0.23 0.85 -11.64
CA THR A 23 1.46 1.40 -12.21
C THR A 23 2.51 0.29 -12.24
N HIS A 24 3.50 0.45 -13.11
CA HIS A 24 4.59 -0.50 -13.25
C HIS A 24 5.91 0.23 -13.06
N LEU A 25 6.76 -0.35 -12.21
CA LEU A 25 8.07 0.23 -11.88
C LEU A 25 9.13 -0.84 -12.00
N ILE A 26 10.31 -0.44 -12.49
CA ILE A 26 11.49 -1.31 -12.56
C ILE A 26 12.67 -0.54 -11.98
N ALA A 27 13.36 -1.15 -11.03
CA ALA A 27 14.60 -0.62 -10.50
C ALA A 27 15.78 -1.25 -11.24
N ASP A 28 16.60 -0.43 -11.88
CA ASP A 28 17.76 -0.91 -12.66
C ASP A 28 18.93 -1.33 -11.77
N SER A 29 18.93 -0.91 -10.52
CA SER A 29 20.03 -1.19 -9.58
C SER A 29 19.50 -1.61 -8.23
N ILE A 30 20.26 -2.47 -7.54
CA ILE A 30 20.00 -2.80 -6.15
C ILE A 30 20.29 -1.57 -5.30
N GLY A 31 19.41 -1.26 -4.36
CA GLY A 31 19.57 -0.10 -3.49
C GLY A 31 18.28 0.28 -2.80
N THR A 32 18.30 1.45 -2.19
CA THR A 32 17.13 2.00 -1.52
C THR A 32 16.66 3.27 -2.22
N TYR A 33 15.34 3.43 -2.27
CA TYR A 33 14.70 4.57 -2.93
C TYR A 33 13.66 5.16 -2.00
N ARG A 34 13.60 6.47 -1.95
CA ARG A 34 12.59 7.15 -1.14
C ARG A 34 11.26 7.19 -1.90
N GLY A 35 10.19 6.81 -1.20
CA GLY A 35 8.83 7.02 -1.67
C GLY A 35 8.11 8.05 -0.83
N GLU A 36 7.12 8.70 -1.41
CA GLU A 36 6.36 9.73 -0.72
C GLU A 36 4.98 9.94 -1.33
N ASN A 37 4.12 10.64 -0.60
CA ASN A 37 2.87 11.12 -1.13
C ASN A 37 3.13 12.46 -1.83
N ALA A 38 2.76 12.56 -3.10
CA ALA A 38 2.97 13.76 -3.90
C ALA A 38 1.81 14.75 -3.83
N GLU A 39 0.74 14.43 -3.07
CA GLU A 39 -0.42 15.29 -2.91
C GLU A 39 -0.50 15.80 -1.47
N ILE A 40 -0.69 17.11 -1.29
CA ILE A 40 -0.92 17.69 0.04
C ILE A 40 -2.34 17.34 0.45
N ASN A 41 -2.47 16.56 1.53
CA ASN A 41 -3.77 16.02 1.95
C ASN A 41 -4.13 16.32 3.41
N GLY A 42 -3.47 17.29 4.03
CA GLY A 42 -3.78 17.71 5.38
C GLY A 42 -2.69 17.41 6.39
N ALA A 43 -3.06 17.31 7.67
CA ALA A 43 -2.12 17.05 8.75
C ALA A 43 -1.38 15.73 8.53
N GLY A 44 -0.08 15.73 8.75
CA GLY A 44 0.74 14.53 8.59
C GLY A 44 1.24 14.29 7.17
N TYR A 45 0.91 15.14 6.22
CA TYR A 45 1.36 14.99 4.82
C TYR A 45 2.87 14.81 4.71
N ALA A 46 3.66 15.62 5.40
CA ALA A 46 5.11 15.58 5.31
C ALA A 46 5.71 14.27 5.86
N GLN A 47 4.95 13.52 6.64
CA GLN A 47 5.37 12.26 7.25
C GLN A 47 4.91 11.04 6.44
N MET A 48 4.22 11.23 5.33
CA MET A 48 3.76 10.14 4.47
C MET A 48 4.89 9.72 3.52
N THR A 49 5.90 9.09 4.10
CA THR A 49 7.10 8.63 3.38
C THR A 49 7.33 7.16 3.65
N PHE A 50 8.05 6.52 2.75
CA PHE A 50 8.43 5.12 2.91
C PHE A 50 9.75 4.86 2.17
N THR A 51 10.34 3.70 2.43
CA THR A 51 11.56 3.27 1.75
C THR A 51 11.24 2.06 0.88
N ALA A 52 11.55 2.15 -0.40
CA ALA A 52 11.51 1.02 -1.32
C ALA A 52 12.91 0.44 -1.45
N LYS A 53 13.03 -0.88 -1.32
CA LYS A 53 14.32 -1.57 -1.43
C LYS A 53 14.31 -2.47 -2.66
N SER A 54 15.31 -2.31 -3.52
CA SER A 54 15.56 -3.22 -4.62
C SER A 54 16.66 -4.18 -4.19
N VAL A 55 16.37 -5.47 -4.24
CA VAL A 55 17.27 -6.52 -3.75
C VAL A 55 17.34 -7.64 -4.79
N THR A 56 18.23 -8.61 -4.56
CA THR A 56 18.29 -9.80 -5.42
C THR A 56 17.02 -10.63 -5.26
N GLN A 57 16.74 -11.50 -6.24
CA GLN A 57 15.60 -12.41 -6.18
C GLN A 57 15.68 -13.30 -4.94
N ASN A 58 16.86 -13.81 -4.61
CA ASN A 58 17.05 -14.65 -3.43
C ASN A 58 16.75 -13.91 -2.14
N ASP A 59 17.22 -12.69 -2.02
CA ASP A 59 16.96 -11.86 -0.83
C ASP A 59 15.47 -11.53 -0.70
N PHE A 60 14.81 -11.26 -1.81
CA PHE A 60 13.38 -11.03 -1.82
C PHE A 60 12.61 -12.26 -1.35
N ASP A 61 12.94 -13.44 -1.90
CA ASP A 61 12.28 -14.68 -1.54
C ASP A 61 12.49 -15.02 -0.06
N THR A 62 13.69 -14.79 0.45
CA THR A 62 14.00 -14.98 1.87
C THR A 62 13.16 -14.07 2.74
N TRP A 63 13.05 -12.80 2.37
CA TRP A 63 12.23 -11.83 3.10
C TRP A 63 10.75 -12.24 3.12
N VAL A 64 10.21 -12.62 1.97
CA VAL A 64 8.81 -13.07 1.86
C VAL A 64 8.56 -14.26 2.78
N SER A 65 9.43 -15.27 2.75
CA SER A 65 9.31 -16.45 3.62
C SER A 65 9.37 -16.07 5.10
N SER A 66 10.28 -15.16 5.46
CA SER A 66 10.43 -14.68 6.82
C SER A 66 9.16 -14.00 7.33
N VAL A 67 8.56 -13.14 6.52
CA VAL A 67 7.32 -12.44 6.91
C VAL A 67 6.14 -13.41 7.04
N LYS A 68 6.02 -14.37 6.11
CA LYS A 68 4.93 -15.36 6.15
C LYS A 68 5.01 -16.30 7.35
N GLN A 69 6.22 -16.65 7.78
CA GLN A 69 6.45 -17.58 8.88
C GLN A 69 6.52 -16.91 10.24
N SER A 70 6.45 -15.58 10.26
CA SER A 70 6.54 -14.82 11.49
C SER A 70 5.26 -14.91 12.30
N SER A 71 5.33 -14.45 13.56
CA SER A 71 4.16 -14.32 14.43
C SER A 71 3.35 -13.05 14.14
N ASN A 72 3.63 -12.34 13.07
CA ASN A 72 2.89 -11.15 12.70
C ASN A 72 1.41 -11.49 12.44
N PRO A 73 0.50 -10.57 12.77
CA PRO A 73 -0.92 -10.82 12.57
C PRO A 73 -1.30 -10.91 11.10
N VAL A 74 -2.43 -11.54 10.83
CA VAL A 74 -3.06 -11.52 9.52
C VAL A 74 -3.76 -10.16 9.34
N LEU A 75 -3.63 -9.56 8.18
CA LEU A 75 -4.39 -8.37 7.84
C LEU A 75 -5.79 -8.78 7.38
N ASP A 76 -6.73 -8.81 8.31
CA ASP A 76 -8.13 -9.07 8.04
C ASP A 76 -8.94 -7.77 8.02
N LEU A 77 -10.23 -7.88 7.75
CA LEU A 77 -11.09 -6.70 7.67
C LEU A 77 -11.15 -5.94 8.99
N THR A 78 -11.19 -6.64 10.11
CA THR A 78 -11.21 -6.02 11.44
C THR A 78 -9.94 -5.22 11.69
N THR A 79 -8.78 -5.80 11.40
CA THR A 79 -7.49 -5.14 11.55
C THR A 79 -7.39 -3.95 10.59
N PHE A 80 -7.84 -4.13 9.35
CA PHE A 80 -7.87 -3.03 8.38
C PHE A 80 -8.74 -1.88 8.87
N ASN A 81 -9.90 -2.15 9.41
CA ASN A 81 -10.80 -1.09 9.89
C ASN A 81 -10.16 -0.28 11.03
N LYS A 82 -9.38 -0.92 11.90
CA LYS A 82 -8.62 -0.20 12.92
C LYS A 82 -7.54 0.67 12.30
N LEU A 83 -6.81 0.15 11.31
CA LEU A 83 -5.76 0.88 10.63
C LEU A 83 -6.32 2.06 9.84
N ALA A 84 -7.53 1.93 9.32
CA ALA A 84 -8.18 2.97 8.52
C ALA A 84 -8.72 4.15 9.32
N GLN A 85 -8.68 4.09 10.66
CA GLN A 85 -9.08 5.22 11.48
C GLN A 85 -8.11 6.38 11.28
N PRO A 86 -8.58 7.63 11.42
CA PRO A 86 -7.70 8.80 11.24
C PRO A 86 -6.45 8.70 12.11
N SER A 87 -5.29 8.87 11.47
CA SER A 87 -3.99 8.77 12.15
C SER A 87 -2.93 9.42 11.29
N GLN A 88 -1.73 9.59 11.86
CA GLN A 88 -0.58 10.09 11.11
C GLN A 88 0.70 9.49 11.69
N ASP A 89 1.73 9.43 10.84
CA ASP A 89 3.08 8.98 11.23
C ASP A 89 3.06 7.58 11.87
N ASN A 90 2.32 6.65 11.27
CA ASN A 90 2.24 5.28 11.75
C ASN A 90 3.59 4.58 11.58
N PRO A 91 4.02 3.75 12.56
CA PRO A 91 5.24 2.97 12.42
C PRO A 91 5.10 1.90 11.33
N ILE A 92 6.25 1.46 10.83
CA ILE A 92 6.29 0.35 9.89
C ILE A 92 5.77 -0.91 10.59
N ALA A 93 4.87 -1.62 9.90
CA ALA A 93 4.30 -2.87 10.42
C ALA A 93 4.29 -3.93 9.33
N TYR A 94 4.34 -5.19 9.74
CA TYR A 94 4.32 -6.32 8.83
C TYR A 94 3.14 -7.24 9.17
N TYR A 95 2.59 -7.87 8.13
CA TYR A 95 1.52 -8.85 8.27
C TYR A 95 1.94 -10.15 7.61
N SER A 96 1.63 -11.29 8.21
CA SER A 96 2.01 -12.60 7.68
C SER A 96 1.23 -12.96 6.42
N SER A 97 0.00 -12.49 6.30
CA SER A 97 -0.85 -12.69 5.12
C SER A 97 -2.00 -11.70 5.18
N THR A 98 -2.83 -11.70 4.14
CA THR A 98 -4.04 -10.89 4.09
C THR A 98 -5.26 -11.81 3.98
N GLN A 99 -6.41 -11.33 4.46
CA GLN A 99 -7.68 -12.02 4.27
C GLN A 99 -7.98 -12.13 2.77
N ASP A 100 -8.52 -13.28 2.36
CA ASP A 100 -8.91 -13.48 0.96
C ASP A 100 -9.87 -12.39 0.50
N ASN A 101 -9.64 -11.87 -0.70
CA ASN A 101 -10.47 -10.83 -1.31
C ASN A 101 -10.52 -9.51 -0.52
N LEU A 102 -9.57 -9.27 0.39
CA LEU A 102 -9.57 -8.06 1.21
C LEU A 102 -9.56 -6.79 0.33
N PHE A 103 -8.70 -6.74 -0.67
CA PHE A 103 -8.60 -5.57 -1.56
C PHE A 103 -9.94 -5.29 -2.25
N THR A 104 -10.55 -6.30 -2.83
CA THR A 104 -11.84 -6.16 -3.52
C THR A 104 -12.93 -5.72 -2.56
N THR A 105 -12.96 -6.28 -1.36
CA THR A 105 -13.92 -5.92 -0.33
C THR A 105 -13.80 -4.43 0.04
N ILE A 106 -12.57 -3.94 0.21
CA ILE A 106 -12.33 -2.55 0.58
C ILE A 106 -12.72 -1.60 -0.56
N VAL A 107 -12.31 -1.91 -1.78
CA VAL A 107 -12.65 -1.08 -2.94
C VAL A 107 -14.16 -0.96 -3.08
N THR A 108 -14.88 -2.08 -2.98
CA THR A 108 -16.33 -2.12 -3.09
C THR A 108 -17.01 -1.31 -1.99
N LYS A 109 -16.48 -1.38 -0.76
CA LYS A 109 -17.03 -0.64 0.39
C LYS A 109 -17.06 0.87 0.15
N TYR A 110 -16.07 1.40 -0.55
CA TYR A 110 -15.94 2.84 -0.78
C TYR A 110 -16.44 3.30 -2.14
N MET A 111 -16.98 2.41 -2.95
CA MET A 111 -17.59 2.79 -4.21
C MET A 111 -18.88 3.59 -3.97
N ALA A 112 -19.16 4.55 -4.86
CA ALA A 112 -20.40 5.30 -4.80
C ALA A 112 -21.59 4.35 -5.00
N PRO A 113 -22.69 4.53 -4.23
CA PRO A 113 -23.88 3.71 -4.40
C PRO A 113 -24.39 3.73 -5.85
N GLY A 114 -24.73 2.56 -6.39
CA GLY A 114 -25.22 2.40 -7.74
C GLY A 114 -24.15 2.25 -8.80
N LYS A 115 -23.03 2.94 -8.67
CA LYS A 115 -21.94 2.86 -9.66
C LYS A 115 -21.23 1.51 -9.64
N GLY A 116 -20.97 0.99 -8.46
CA GLY A 116 -20.36 -0.32 -8.33
C GLY A 116 -21.24 -1.41 -8.89
N MET A 117 -22.53 -1.33 -8.65
CA MET A 117 -23.52 -2.29 -9.14
C MET A 117 -23.62 -2.28 -10.65
N GLU A 118 -23.55 -1.12 -11.25
CA GLU A 118 -23.65 -0.99 -12.72
C GLU A 118 -22.46 -1.62 -13.44
N ARG A 119 -21.32 -1.73 -12.78
CA ARG A 119 -20.08 -2.24 -13.38
C ARG A 119 -19.84 -3.70 -13.10
N MET A 120 -20.61 -4.27 -12.27
CA MET A 120 -20.52 -5.68 -11.95
C MET A 120 -21.39 -6.51 -12.88
#